data_1b345cf2ffea12b8099c38a4a1315317
#
_entry.id   1b345cf2ffea12b8099c38a4a1315317
#
_cell.length_a   1.000
_cell.length_b   1.000
_cell.length_c   1.000
_cell.angle_alpha   90.00
_cell.angle_beta   90.00
_cell.angle_gamma   90.00
#
_symmetry.space_group_name_H-M   'P 1'
#
loop_
_entity.id
_entity.type
_entity.pdbx_description
1 polymer ?
#
loop_
_entity_poly.entity_id
_entity_poly.type
_entity_poly.pdbx_seq_one_letter_code
_entity_poly.pdbx_strand_id
1 'polypeptide(L)'
;MLVSNAGVGAGDERLLSRDGHELRFAVNHLAGFLLTRRLLGLLRSGAPSRVVNVASVGQAAIDFDDVMLDHGFSGSRAYAQSKLAQIISTFDLAEDLAGDGVTVNALHPATLMDTTMVREAFGRARTTVREGADAALRLIADPALQDLTGRYFEGTREAEPDPQARDPRARAALRELSERLTGVA
;
A
#
# COMPACT_ATOMS: atom_id res chain seq x y z
N MET A 1 14.87 -7.78 1.19
CA MET A 1 13.46 -7.65 1.62
C MET A 1 13.14 -6.20 1.93
N LEU A 2 11.93 -5.74 1.57
CA LEU A 2 11.39 -4.41 1.86
C LEU A 2 9.99 -4.52 2.44
N VAL A 3 9.69 -3.79 3.53
CA VAL A 3 8.35 -3.71 4.11
C VAL A 3 7.89 -2.25 4.14
N SER A 4 6.90 -1.91 3.33
CA SER A 4 6.27 -0.58 3.30
C SER A 4 5.16 -0.54 4.33
N ASN A 5 5.53 -0.26 5.59
CA ASN A 5 4.59 -0.24 6.72
C ASN A 5 4.21 1.18 7.18
N ALA A 6 5.09 2.16 6.98
CA ALA A 6 4.82 3.53 7.39
C ALA A 6 3.52 4.06 6.76
N GLY A 7 2.72 4.75 7.55
CA GLY A 7 1.45 5.29 7.07
C GLY A 7 0.81 6.24 8.08
N VAL A 8 -0.07 7.09 7.57
CA VAL A 8 -0.90 8.00 8.34
C VAL A 8 -2.37 7.65 8.16
N GLY A 9 -3.15 7.81 9.22
CA GLY A 9 -4.57 7.50 9.25
C GLY A 9 -5.45 8.56 8.60
N ALA A 10 -6.76 8.33 8.67
CA ALA A 10 -7.75 9.34 8.38
C ALA A 10 -7.55 10.54 9.35
N GLY A 11 -8.07 11.66 9.00
CA GLY A 11 -8.06 12.87 9.82
C GLY A 11 -8.98 13.86 9.14
N ASP A 12 -9.48 14.83 9.88
CA ASP A 12 -10.52 15.74 9.37
C ASP A 12 -9.95 16.86 8.49
N GLU A 13 -8.63 17.12 8.60
CA GLU A 13 -7.97 18.19 7.86
C GLU A 13 -7.25 17.67 6.63
N ARG A 14 -7.35 18.43 5.53
CA ARG A 14 -6.53 18.25 4.35
C ARG A 14 -5.15 18.85 4.59
N LEU A 15 -4.17 18.00 4.81
CA LEU A 15 -2.78 18.38 4.97
C LEU A 15 -1.98 18.06 3.71
N LEU A 16 -0.95 18.83 3.46
CA LEU A 16 -0.02 18.64 2.36
C LEU A 16 1.35 18.18 2.85
N SER A 17 2.02 17.34 2.07
CA SER A 17 3.43 17.06 2.23
C SER A 17 4.28 18.30 1.88
N ARG A 18 5.60 18.22 2.13
CA ARG A 18 6.54 19.30 1.71
C ARG A 18 6.56 19.50 0.19
N ASP A 19 6.23 18.45 -0.57
CA ASP A 19 6.18 18.48 -2.03
C ASP A 19 4.83 18.94 -2.58
N GLY A 20 3.89 19.31 -1.70
CA GLY A 20 2.58 19.85 -2.07
C GLY A 20 1.51 18.78 -2.38
N HIS A 21 1.75 17.50 -2.07
CA HIS A 21 0.79 16.41 -2.29
C HIS A 21 -0.07 16.18 -1.05
N GLU A 22 -1.31 15.69 -1.25
CA GLU A 22 -2.17 15.27 -0.13
C GLU A 22 -1.42 14.27 0.76
N LEU A 23 -1.44 14.50 2.07
CA LEU A 23 -0.53 13.85 3.01
C LEU A 23 -0.68 12.32 3.03
N ARG A 24 -1.94 11.77 2.97
CA ARG A 24 -2.17 10.32 3.00
C ARG A 24 -1.67 9.68 1.71
N PHE A 25 -1.93 10.32 0.57
CA PHE A 25 -1.42 9.83 -0.71
C PHE A 25 0.10 9.90 -0.77
N ALA A 26 0.70 10.98 -0.28
CA ALA A 26 2.15 11.14 -0.23
C ALA A 26 2.82 10.08 0.65
N VAL A 27 2.36 9.91 1.89
CA VAL A 27 3.01 9.02 2.87
C VAL A 27 2.66 7.56 2.63
N ASN A 28 1.36 7.24 2.43
CA ASN A 28 0.92 5.86 2.33
C ASN A 28 1.28 5.23 0.98
N HIS A 29 1.30 6.02 -0.10
CA HIS A 29 1.54 5.50 -1.45
C HIS A 29 2.84 6.00 -2.06
N LEU A 30 3.00 7.31 -2.33
CA LEU A 30 4.13 7.82 -3.12
C LEU A 30 5.49 7.52 -2.47
N ALA A 31 5.61 7.63 -1.15
CA ALA A 31 6.86 7.34 -0.44
C ALA A 31 7.29 5.88 -0.60
N GLY A 32 6.35 4.93 -0.44
CA GLY A 32 6.62 3.51 -0.64
C GLY A 32 6.93 3.17 -2.10
N PHE A 33 6.22 3.79 -3.04
CA PHE A 33 6.46 3.67 -4.49
C PHE A 33 7.87 4.13 -4.83
N LEU A 34 8.24 5.36 -4.47
CA LEU A 34 9.56 5.93 -4.72
C LEU A 34 10.67 5.07 -4.12
N LEU A 35 10.53 4.69 -2.84
CA LEU A 35 11.52 3.88 -2.14
C LEU A 35 11.71 2.52 -2.84
N THR A 36 10.63 1.87 -3.22
CA THR A 36 10.70 0.58 -3.92
C THR A 36 11.40 0.72 -5.26
N ARG A 37 11.04 1.72 -6.08
CA ARG A 37 11.70 1.99 -7.38
C ARG A 37 13.20 2.25 -7.20
N ARG A 38 13.60 3.04 -6.20
CA ARG A 38 15.02 3.32 -5.91
C ARG A 38 15.81 2.10 -5.44
N LEU A 39 15.14 1.14 -4.80
CA LEU A 39 15.77 -0.08 -4.27
C LEU A 39 15.69 -1.29 -5.22
N LEU A 40 15.06 -1.17 -6.40
CA LEU A 40 14.87 -2.31 -7.31
C LEU A 40 16.19 -3.03 -7.67
N GLY A 41 17.25 -2.29 -7.93
CA GLY A 41 18.57 -2.88 -8.22
C GLY A 41 19.09 -3.75 -7.06
N LEU A 42 18.91 -3.28 -5.81
CA LEU A 42 19.30 -4.04 -4.62
C LEU A 42 18.38 -5.23 -4.36
N LEU A 43 17.08 -5.08 -4.62
CA LEU A 43 16.12 -6.19 -4.48
C LEU A 43 16.41 -7.31 -5.48
N ARG A 44 16.71 -6.97 -6.73
CA ARG A 44 17.11 -7.91 -7.78
C ARG A 44 18.44 -8.62 -7.44
N SER A 45 19.47 -7.85 -7.05
CA SER A 45 20.76 -8.42 -6.71
C SER A 45 20.75 -9.28 -5.45
N GLY A 46 19.78 -9.06 -4.56
CA GLY A 46 19.57 -9.85 -3.33
C GLY A 46 18.49 -10.92 -3.47
N ALA A 47 18.11 -11.32 -4.69
CA ALA A 47 17.10 -12.36 -4.91
C ALA A 47 17.50 -13.72 -4.28
N PRO A 48 16.54 -14.50 -3.75
CA PRO A 48 15.13 -14.21 -3.68
C PRO A 48 14.78 -13.09 -2.70
N SER A 49 13.98 -12.12 -3.14
CA SER A 49 13.61 -10.95 -2.37
C SER A 49 12.09 -10.80 -2.27
N ARG A 50 11.63 -10.16 -1.20
CA ARG A 50 10.19 -9.90 -0.97
C ARG A 50 9.94 -8.41 -0.73
N VAL A 51 8.88 -7.90 -1.32
CA VAL A 51 8.28 -6.60 -1.01
C VAL A 51 6.91 -6.83 -0.40
N VAL A 52 6.67 -6.26 0.76
CA VAL A 52 5.39 -6.38 1.47
C VAL A 52 4.83 -4.99 1.75
N ASN A 53 3.67 -4.68 1.18
CA ASN A 53 2.98 -3.41 1.36
C ASN A 53 1.85 -3.56 2.39
N VAL A 54 1.92 -2.80 3.48
CA VAL A 54 0.89 -2.81 4.53
C VAL A 54 -0.24 -1.85 4.13
N ALA A 55 -1.23 -2.43 3.47
CA ALA A 55 -2.44 -1.77 2.99
C ALA A 55 -3.57 -1.77 4.03
N SER A 56 -4.83 -1.84 3.60
CA SER A 56 -6.01 -1.85 4.48
C SER A 56 -7.20 -2.51 3.78
N VAL A 57 -8.20 -2.95 4.57
CA VAL A 57 -9.56 -3.25 4.07
C VAL A 57 -10.34 -1.97 3.76
N GLY A 58 -9.98 -0.84 4.37
CA GLY A 58 -10.54 0.47 4.07
C GLY A 58 -10.02 0.96 2.72
N GLN A 59 -10.71 0.58 1.66
CA GLN A 59 -10.39 0.91 0.27
C GLN A 59 -11.51 1.74 -0.35
N ALA A 60 -11.16 2.63 -1.26
CA ALA A 60 -12.11 3.36 -2.11
C ALA A 60 -11.48 3.60 -3.47
N ALA A 61 -12.28 3.54 -4.53
CA ALA A 61 -11.84 3.82 -5.89
C ALA A 61 -11.15 5.20 -5.96
N ILE A 62 -10.03 5.23 -6.66
CA ILE A 62 -9.25 6.46 -6.89
C ILE A 62 -9.97 7.27 -7.95
N ASP A 63 -10.20 8.53 -7.64
CA ASP A 63 -10.66 9.53 -8.59
C ASP A 63 -9.43 10.15 -9.28
N PHE A 64 -9.15 9.72 -10.49
CA PHE A 64 -7.97 10.19 -11.23
C PHE A 64 -8.08 11.64 -11.70
N ASP A 65 -9.28 12.23 -11.68
CA ASP A 65 -9.48 13.65 -12.00
C ASP A 65 -9.17 14.56 -10.79
N ASP A 66 -9.26 14.01 -9.55
CA ASP A 66 -8.97 14.74 -8.31
C ASP A 66 -8.30 13.83 -7.24
N VAL A 67 -7.17 13.21 -7.59
CA VAL A 67 -6.45 12.28 -6.67
C VAL A 67 -6.00 12.96 -5.39
N MET A 68 -5.70 14.27 -5.45
CA MET A 68 -5.26 15.06 -4.29
C MET A 68 -6.42 15.59 -3.45
N LEU A 69 -7.67 15.30 -3.85
CA LEU A 69 -8.89 15.75 -3.19
C LEU A 69 -8.87 17.27 -2.92
N ASP A 70 -8.55 18.03 -3.96
CA ASP A 70 -8.59 19.49 -3.93
C ASP A 70 -10.03 19.99 -3.75
N HIS A 71 -11.01 19.17 -4.16
CA HIS A 71 -12.43 19.45 -4.03
C HIS A 71 -13.11 18.37 -3.16
N GLY A 72 -13.96 18.82 -2.21
CA GLY A 72 -14.76 17.90 -1.39
C GLY A 72 -13.93 16.93 -0.56
N PHE A 73 -12.87 17.41 0.08
CA PHE A 73 -11.98 16.59 0.90
C PHE A 73 -12.74 15.80 1.96
N SER A 74 -12.35 14.55 2.11
CA SER A 74 -12.73 13.68 3.23
C SER A 74 -11.52 12.85 3.63
N GLY A 75 -11.13 12.93 4.90
CA GLY A 75 -9.95 12.21 5.40
C GLY A 75 -10.11 10.69 5.29
N SER A 76 -11.33 10.17 5.44
CA SER A 76 -11.61 8.74 5.23
C SER A 76 -11.45 8.35 3.76
N ARG A 77 -11.90 9.19 2.81
CA ARG A 77 -11.70 8.96 1.37
C ARG A 77 -10.23 9.05 1.00
N ALA A 78 -9.51 10.07 1.49
CA ALA A 78 -8.08 10.23 1.25
C ALA A 78 -7.27 9.02 1.73
N TYR A 79 -7.56 8.54 2.94
CA TYR A 79 -6.97 7.32 3.46
C TYR A 79 -7.31 6.10 2.58
N ALA A 80 -8.57 5.89 2.29
CA ALA A 80 -9.05 4.72 1.55
C ALA A 80 -8.48 4.66 0.12
N GLN A 81 -8.43 5.80 -0.60
CA GLN A 81 -7.78 5.89 -1.91
C GLN A 81 -6.27 5.58 -1.82
N SER A 82 -5.58 6.12 -0.80
CA SER A 82 -4.15 5.87 -0.63
C SER A 82 -3.85 4.40 -0.36
N LYS A 83 -4.73 3.69 0.34
CA LYS A 83 -4.61 2.26 0.61
C LYS A 83 -4.91 1.40 -0.61
N LEU A 84 -5.87 1.80 -1.43
CA LEU A 84 -6.10 1.15 -2.72
C LEU A 84 -4.91 1.38 -3.67
N ALA A 85 -4.33 2.58 -3.70
CA ALA A 85 -3.14 2.87 -4.50
C ALA A 85 -1.95 1.95 -4.16
N GLN A 86 -1.75 1.62 -2.88
CA GLN A 86 -0.74 0.62 -2.49
C GLN A 86 -1.00 -0.77 -3.09
N ILE A 87 -2.27 -1.21 -3.11
CA ILE A 87 -2.64 -2.52 -3.66
C ILE A 87 -2.48 -2.52 -5.19
N ILE A 88 -2.96 -1.47 -5.87
CA ILE A 88 -2.80 -1.31 -7.32
C ILE A 88 -1.31 -1.40 -7.70
N SER A 89 -0.45 -0.62 -7.02
CA SER A 89 1.00 -0.64 -7.27
C SER A 89 1.66 -1.99 -6.92
N THR A 90 1.11 -2.73 -5.97
CA THR A 90 1.56 -4.09 -5.66
C THR A 90 1.38 -5.02 -6.85
N PHE A 91 0.19 -5.02 -7.48
CA PHE A 91 -0.11 -5.88 -8.62
C PHE A 91 0.70 -5.48 -9.84
N ASP A 92 0.81 -4.18 -10.08
CA ASP A 92 1.58 -3.62 -11.17
C ASP A 92 3.06 -4.00 -11.06
N LEU A 93 3.67 -3.78 -9.90
CA LEU A 93 5.06 -4.11 -9.66
C LEU A 93 5.33 -5.62 -9.67
N ALA A 94 4.38 -6.43 -9.23
CA ALA A 94 4.50 -7.89 -9.28
C ALA A 94 4.60 -8.42 -10.73
N GLU A 95 3.88 -7.80 -11.67
CA GLU A 95 3.98 -8.11 -13.09
C GLU A 95 5.30 -7.62 -13.69
N ASP A 96 5.72 -6.39 -13.36
CA ASP A 96 7.00 -5.82 -13.83
C ASP A 96 8.22 -6.64 -13.39
N LEU A 97 8.14 -7.28 -12.23
CA LEU A 97 9.24 -8.07 -11.65
C LEU A 97 9.11 -9.58 -11.90
N ALA A 98 8.21 -9.98 -12.78
CA ALA A 98 8.05 -11.39 -13.12
C ALA A 98 9.35 -11.98 -13.66
N GLY A 99 9.88 -13.00 -13.01
CA GLY A 99 11.16 -13.63 -13.37
C GLY A 99 12.41 -13.05 -12.69
N ASP A 100 12.29 -11.91 -12.00
CA ASP A 100 13.43 -11.26 -11.33
C ASP A 100 13.79 -11.89 -9.96
N GLY A 101 13.03 -12.88 -9.51
CA GLY A 101 13.20 -13.45 -8.17
C GLY A 101 12.77 -12.51 -7.04
N VAL A 102 11.94 -11.51 -7.36
CA VAL A 102 11.37 -10.55 -6.41
C VAL A 102 9.86 -10.72 -6.36
N THR A 103 9.30 -11.04 -5.20
CA THR A 103 7.86 -11.13 -5.00
C THR A 103 7.32 -9.87 -4.34
N VAL A 104 6.09 -9.47 -4.71
CA VAL A 104 5.42 -8.26 -4.22
C VAL A 104 4.01 -8.59 -3.81
N ASN A 105 3.67 -8.40 -2.54
CA ASN A 105 2.34 -8.66 -2.02
C ASN A 105 1.86 -7.53 -1.10
N ALA A 106 0.55 -7.40 -0.96
CA ALA A 106 -0.08 -6.45 -0.05
C ALA A 106 -0.91 -7.18 1.00
N LEU A 107 -1.06 -6.58 2.18
CA LEU A 107 -1.96 -7.10 3.21
C LEU A 107 -2.65 -6.00 4.00
N HIS A 108 -3.88 -6.27 4.43
CA HIS A 108 -4.48 -5.70 5.62
C HIS A 108 -4.09 -6.57 6.82
N PRO A 109 -3.27 -6.08 7.76
CA PRO A 109 -2.70 -6.97 8.79
C PRO A 109 -3.74 -7.47 9.79
N ALA A 110 -4.57 -6.56 10.34
CA ALA A 110 -5.70 -6.89 11.21
C ALA A 110 -6.61 -5.66 11.41
N THR A 111 -7.88 -5.90 11.69
CA THR A 111 -8.91 -4.86 11.80
C THR A 111 -8.85 -4.15 13.15
N LEU A 112 -8.70 -2.82 13.13
CA LEU A 112 -8.68 -1.98 14.34
C LEU A 112 -7.67 -2.48 15.39
N MET A 113 -6.41 -2.67 14.95
CA MET A 113 -5.31 -3.03 15.85
C MET A 113 -5.11 -1.99 16.94
N ASP A 114 -4.62 -2.42 18.10
CA ASP A 114 -4.34 -1.56 19.24
C ASP A 114 -3.11 -0.65 19.00
N THR A 115 -3.28 0.31 18.11
CA THR A 115 -2.30 1.31 17.71
C THR A 115 -2.79 2.72 18.07
N THR A 116 -1.88 3.69 18.15
CA THR A 116 -2.22 5.11 18.34
C THR A 116 -3.22 5.59 17.30
N MET A 117 -2.98 5.28 16.02
CA MET A 117 -3.85 5.64 14.90
C MET A 117 -5.31 5.16 15.12
N VAL A 118 -5.49 3.91 15.56
CA VAL A 118 -6.81 3.33 15.78
C VAL A 118 -7.47 3.91 17.03
N ARG A 119 -6.71 4.12 18.11
CA ARG A 119 -7.25 4.73 19.33
C ARG A 119 -7.72 6.15 19.09
N GLU A 120 -6.98 6.95 18.35
CA GLU A 120 -7.34 8.33 17.99
C GLU A 120 -8.58 8.38 17.07
N ALA A 121 -8.65 7.51 16.05
CA ALA A 121 -9.73 7.54 15.07
C ALA A 121 -11.03 6.86 15.53
N PHE A 122 -10.95 5.79 16.35
CA PHE A 122 -12.08 4.93 16.69
C PHE A 122 -12.30 4.75 18.20
N GLY A 123 -11.43 5.28 19.04
CA GLY A 123 -11.51 5.24 20.51
C GLY A 123 -11.26 3.87 21.13
N ARG A 124 -11.31 2.78 20.36
CA ARG A 124 -11.12 1.40 20.86
C ARG A 124 -10.50 0.49 19.81
N ALA A 125 -9.68 -0.45 20.26
CA ALA A 125 -9.15 -1.54 19.45
C ALA A 125 -10.08 -2.76 19.45
N ARG A 126 -9.95 -3.63 18.46
CA ARG A 126 -10.60 -4.93 18.35
C ARG A 126 -9.64 -6.09 18.28
N THR A 127 -8.43 -5.84 17.78
CA THR A 127 -7.37 -6.84 17.63
C THR A 127 -6.07 -6.32 18.24
N THR A 128 -5.14 -7.21 18.47
CA THR A 128 -3.84 -6.89 19.03
C THR A 128 -2.83 -6.52 17.94
N VAL A 129 -1.79 -5.77 18.30
CA VAL A 129 -0.64 -5.51 17.42
C VAL A 129 0.04 -6.83 17.04
N ARG A 130 0.04 -7.83 17.93
CA ARG A 130 0.63 -9.14 17.68
C ARG A 130 -0.06 -9.87 16.53
N GLU A 131 -1.39 -9.89 16.49
CA GLU A 131 -2.14 -10.52 15.38
C GLU A 131 -1.76 -9.90 14.03
N GLY A 132 -1.66 -8.57 13.96
CA GLY A 132 -1.22 -7.91 12.73
C GLY A 132 0.24 -8.17 12.38
N ALA A 133 1.11 -8.23 13.39
CA ALA A 133 2.51 -8.57 13.18
C ALA A 133 2.70 -10.02 12.70
N ASP A 134 1.97 -10.97 13.26
CA ASP A 134 2.02 -12.38 12.85
C ASP A 134 1.55 -12.54 11.39
N ALA A 135 0.50 -11.82 10.98
CA ALA A 135 0.04 -11.81 9.60
C ALA A 135 1.11 -11.24 8.63
N ALA A 136 1.76 -10.15 9.02
CA ALA A 136 2.84 -9.56 8.23
C ALA A 136 4.06 -10.47 8.17
N LEU A 137 4.48 -11.06 9.30
CA LEU A 137 5.62 -11.98 9.38
C LEU A 137 5.43 -13.21 8.51
N ARG A 138 4.21 -13.69 8.35
CA ARG A 138 3.91 -14.80 7.43
C ARG A 138 4.29 -14.44 5.99
N LEU A 139 3.90 -13.28 5.47
CA LEU A 139 4.29 -12.85 4.12
C LEU A 139 5.79 -12.55 4.01
N ILE A 140 6.40 -12.11 5.10
CA ILE A 140 7.81 -11.75 5.17
C ILE A 140 8.70 -12.99 5.16
N ALA A 141 8.37 -14.02 5.93
CA ALA A 141 9.32 -15.07 6.31
C ALA A 141 8.85 -16.50 6.03
N ASP A 142 7.55 -16.75 5.78
CA ASP A 142 7.07 -18.12 5.54
C ASP A 142 7.66 -18.68 4.24
N PRO A 143 8.44 -19.81 4.31
CA PRO A 143 9.01 -20.42 3.11
C PRO A 143 7.94 -20.92 2.12
N ALA A 144 6.77 -21.31 2.61
CA ALA A 144 5.67 -21.77 1.75
C ALA A 144 5.11 -20.67 0.83
N LEU A 145 5.41 -19.41 1.11
CA LEU A 145 4.96 -18.25 0.34
C LEU A 145 6.11 -17.59 -0.45
N GLN A 146 7.25 -18.26 -0.60
CA GLN A 146 8.43 -17.65 -1.22
C GLN A 146 8.21 -17.22 -2.67
N ASP A 147 7.42 -17.96 -3.42
CA ASP A 147 7.16 -17.71 -4.86
C ASP A 147 5.81 -17.01 -5.09
N LEU A 148 5.08 -16.68 -4.01
CA LEU A 148 3.80 -16.05 -4.09
C LEU A 148 3.96 -14.54 -4.38
N THR A 149 3.37 -14.06 -5.48
CA THR A 149 3.46 -12.65 -5.88
C THR A 149 2.12 -12.13 -6.44
N GLY A 150 1.90 -10.83 -6.39
CA GLY A 150 0.70 -10.19 -6.94
C GLY A 150 -0.57 -10.55 -6.18
N ARG A 151 -0.50 -10.71 -4.85
CA ARG A 151 -1.65 -11.07 -4.00
C ARG A 151 -1.94 -10.01 -2.96
N TYR A 152 -3.22 -9.96 -2.58
CA TYR A 152 -3.70 -9.18 -1.45
C TYR A 152 -4.26 -10.12 -0.37
N PHE A 153 -3.99 -9.78 0.89
CA PHE A 153 -4.39 -10.58 2.05
C PHE A 153 -5.16 -9.75 3.07
N GLU A 154 -6.12 -10.40 3.71
CA GLU A 154 -6.75 -9.93 4.94
C GLU A 154 -6.33 -10.85 6.09
N GLY A 155 -5.46 -10.34 6.96
CA GLY A 155 -4.76 -11.18 7.92
C GLY A 155 -3.92 -12.23 7.19
N THR A 156 -4.23 -13.49 7.43
CA THR A 156 -3.52 -14.63 6.82
C THR A 156 -4.24 -15.24 5.60
N ARG A 157 -5.40 -14.71 5.22
CA ARG A 157 -6.21 -15.24 4.10
C ARG A 157 -6.03 -14.37 2.87
N GLU A 158 -5.84 -15.00 1.72
CA GLU A 158 -5.93 -14.31 0.43
C GLU A 158 -7.35 -13.77 0.24
N ALA A 159 -7.46 -12.54 -0.25
CA ALA A 159 -8.73 -11.83 -0.43
C ALA A 159 -8.72 -11.01 -1.74
N GLU A 160 -9.91 -10.66 -2.21
CA GLU A 160 -10.05 -9.76 -3.35
C GLU A 160 -10.14 -8.31 -2.87
N PRO A 161 -9.31 -7.40 -3.42
CA PRO A 161 -9.41 -5.98 -3.14
C PRO A 161 -10.57 -5.33 -3.91
N ASP A 162 -10.69 -4.01 -3.79
CA ASP A 162 -11.56 -3.21 -4.66
C ASP A 162 -11.30 -3.55 -6.15
N PRO A 163 -12.34 -3.74 -6.97
CA PRO A 163 -12.19 -4.13 -8.39
C PRO A 163 -11.28 -3.22 -9.21
N GLN A 164 -11.17 -1.94 -8.86
CA GLN A 164 -10.27 -1.00 -9.53
C GLN A 164 -8.80 -1.45 -9.48
N ALA A 165 -8.41 -2.22 -8.45
CA ALA A 165 -7.04 -2.75 -8.35
C ALA A 165 -6.66 -3.69 -9.50
N ARG A 166 -7.64 -4.30 -10.16
CA ARG A 166 -7.41 -5.18 -11.30
C ARG A 166 -7.71 -4.53 -12.65
N ASP A 167 -8.21 -3.28 -12.65
CA ASP A 167 -8.44 -2.54 -13.89
C ASP A 167 -7.12 -2.09 -14.53
N PRO A 168 -6.78 -2.56 -15.75
CA PRO A 168 -5.54 -2.19 -16.41
C PRO A 168 -5.41 -0.67 -16.66
N ARG A 169 -6.53 0.04 -16.87
CA ARG A 169 -6.54 1.49 -17.08
C ARG A 169 -6.19 2.23 -15.80
N ALA A 170 -6.79 1.83 -14.69
CA ALA A 170 -6.48 2.42 -13.39
C ALA A 170 -5.03 2.16 -12.98
N ARG A 171 -4.50 0.96 -13.24
CA ARG A 171 -3.11 0.60 -12.98
C ARG A 171 -2.14 1.46 -13.79
N ALA A 172 -2.38 1.60 -15.09
CA ALA A 172 -1.55 2.45 -15.95
C ALA A 172 -1.60 3.93 -15.54
N ALA A 173 -2.80 4.45 -15.25
CA ALA A 173 -2.98 5.83 -14.81
C ALA A 173 -2.28 6.11 -13.48
N LEU A 174 -2.37 5.20 -12.50
CA LEU A 174 -1.69 5.34 -11.22
C LEU A 174 -0.16 5.28 -11.36
N ARG A 175 0.35 4.38 -12.21
CA ARG A 175 1.78 4.29 -12.49
C ARG A 175 2.30 5.61 -13.05
N GLU A 176 1.70 6.09 -14.14
CA GLU A 176 2.09 7.35 -14.78
C GLU A 176 2.02 8.55 -13.81
N LEU A 177 0.96 8.64 -13.04
CA LEU A 177 0.81 9.66 -12.02
C LEU A 177 1.94 9.58 -10.98
N SER A 178 2.21 8.39 -10.45
CA SER A 178 3.21 8.18 -9.41
C SER A 178 4.62 8.48 -9.91
N GLU A 179 4.97 8.05 -11.12
CA GLU A 179 6.26 8.35 -11.78
C GLU A 179 6.43 9.86 -11.97
N ARG A 180 5.41 10.55 -12.47
CA ARG A 180 5.43 12.01 -12.65
C ARG A 180 5.61 12.76 -11.33
N LEU A 181 4.88 12.36 -10.27
CA LEU A 181 4.92 13.04 -8.97
C LEU A 181 6.20 12.76 -8.18
N THR A 182 6.84 11.62 -8.40
CA THR A 182 8.07 11.23 -7.69
C THR A 182 9.34 11.48 -8.50
N GLY A 183 9.22 11.81 -9.77
CA GLY A 183 10.36 12.02 -10.67
C GLY A 183 11.17 10.75 -10.94
N VAL A 184 10.57 9.56 -10.83
CA VAL A 184 11.19 8.29 -11.20
C VAL A 184 10.40 7.63 -12.31
N ALA A 185 11.10 7.09 -13.27
CA ALA A 185 10.57 6.25 -14.35
C ALA A 185 10.96 4.79 -14.10
#